data_3e0bfdce90b6bf402a64d77506924a5f
#
_entry.id   3e0bfdce90b6bf402a64d77506924a5f
#
_cell.length_a   1.000
_cell.length_b   1.000
_cell.length_c   1.000
_cell.angle_alpha   90.00
_cell.angle_beta   90.00
_cell.angle_gamma   90.00
#
_symmetry.space_group_name_H-M   'P 1'
#
loop_
_entity.id
_entity.type
_entity.pdbx_description
1 polymer ?
#
loop_
_entity_poly.entity_id
_entity_poly.type
_entity_poly.pdbx_seq_one_letter_code
_entity_poly.pdbx_strand_id
1 'polypeptide(L)'
;MRAGVLSEDKIIEFLNDNFINTWVPNSELGRIQSLREPIAKRREREAKNFDTKHPLAQAIIKGWKTGPKKGSPVDCLVISSAFELMGRQLVNELSDDSEKKELSISEYYLTFLKEALAGKQPGLGNLVFTPEHPSQAVLDTFQTPIGGRHDYTIVIIDVSAFEKGGTLTVDIEVGRGDGDGTFYLVNGDTEFPTTAGIPQKDLLAWAWSESGETGQITHRFDRGQFFKLGAIGYSNEAETSVNAFKAKISVEPAD
;
A
#
# COMPACT_ATOMS: atom_id res chain seq x y z
N MET A 1 -2.07 21.09 -9.31
CA MET A 1 -1.00 20.22 -9.80
C MET A 1 -0.53 20.56 -11.22
N ARG A 2 -1.41 20.61 -12.25
CA ARG A 2 -0.97 20.89 -13.62
C ARG A 2 -0.25 22.24 -13.83
N ALA A 3 -0.67 23.29 -13.13
CA ALA A 3 -0.07 24.63 -13.24
C ALA A 3 1.06 24.87 -12.22
N GLY A 4 1.52 23.85 -11.54
CA GLY A 4 2.60 23.92 -10.54
C GLY A 4 3.58 22.77 -10.77
N VAL A 5 3.55 21.76 -9.92
CA VAL A 5 4.53 20.68 -9.88
C VAL A 5 4.80 20.01 -11.24
N LEU A 6 3.76 19.67 -12.00
CA LEU A 6 3.91 19.00 -13.31
C LEU A 6 4.34 19.93 -14.46
N SER A 7 4.59 21.21 -14.20
CA SER A 7 5.12 22.16 -15.19
C SER A 7 6.60 22.54 -14.93
N GLU A 8 7.22 21.97 -13.91
CA GLU A 8 8.64 22.19 -13.65
C GLU A 8 9.51 21.27 -14.52
N ASP A 9 10.51 21.86 -15.19
CA ASP A 9 11.38 21.15 -16.14
C ASP A 9 12.00 19.89 -15.52
N LYS A 10 12.54 19.98 -14.31
CA LYS A 10 13.13 18.84 -13.59
C LYS A 10 12.17 17.66 -13.37
N ILE A 11 10.88 17.95 -13.18
CA ILE A 11 9.83 16.93 -13.02
C ILE A 11 9.47 16.34 -14.38
N ILE A 12 9.33 17.20 -15.38
CA ILE A 12 9.01 16.78 -16.75
C ILE A 12 10.11 15.87 -17.30
N GLU A 13 11.37 16.26 -17.17
CA GLU A 13 12.53 15.47 -17.58
C GLU A 13 12.55 14.12 -16.86
N PHE A 14 12.43 14.12 -15.52
CA PHE A 14 12.46 12.89 -14.75
C PHE A 14 11.31 11.94 -15.12
N LEU A 15 10.09 12.46 -15.33
CA LEU A 15 8.95 11.66 -15.75
C LEU A 15 9.13 11.07 -17.15
N ASN A 16 9.67 11.85 -18.10
CA ASN A 16 9.88 11.39 -19.47
C ASN A 16 10.99 10.35 -19.59
N ASP A 17 12.05 10.49 -18.78
CA ASP A 17 13.19 9.58 -18.80
C ASP A 17 12.89 8.23 -18.12
N ASN A 18 12.00 8.20 -17.16
CA ASN A 18 11.81 7.04 -16.30
C ASN A 18 10.43 6.37 -16.37
N PHE A 19 9.41 7.04 -16.96
CA PHE A 19 8.04 6.56 -16.93
C PHE A 19 7.32 6.67 -18.27
N ILE A 20 6.38 5.77 -18.49
CA ILE A 20 5.31 5.94 -19.49
C ILE A 20 4.15 6.66 -18.79
N ASN A 21 3.97 7.95 -19.10
CA ASN A 21 3.00 8.78 -18.42
C ASN A 21 1.61 8.65 -19.09
N THR A 22 0.59 8.41 -18.29
CA THR A 22 -0.80 8.38 -18.73
C THR A 22 -1.72 8.93 -17.65
N TRP A 23 -2.96 9.21 -18.02
CA TRP A 23 -3.99 9.57 -17.05
C TRP A 23 -5.31 8.90 -17.42
N VAL A 24 -6.06 8.49 -16.42
CA VAL A 24 -7.34 7.84 -16.57
C VAL A 24 -8.39 8.60 -15.76
N PRO A 25 -9.50 9.05 -16.38
CA PRO A 25 -10.58 9.71 -15.66
C PRO A 25 -11.20 8.77 -14.62
N ASN A 26 -11.52 9.29 -13.44
CA ASN A 26 -12.21 8.53 -12.39
C ASN A 26 -13.52 7.89 -12.87
N SER A 27 -14.22 8.56 -13.79
CA SER A 27 -15.44 8.02 -14.40
C SER A 27 -15.20 6.74 -15.20
N GLU A 28 -14.06 6.61 -15.88
CA GLU A 28 -13.72 5.39 -16.63
C GLU A 28 -13.43 4.20 -15.70
N LEU A 29 -12.92 4.49 -14.52
CA LEU A 29 -12.66 3.48 -13.47
C LEU A 29 -13.92 3.12 -12.65
N GLY A 30 -15.07 3.73 -12.93
CA GLY A 30 -16.31 3.54 -12.18
C GLY A 30 -16.28 4.13 -10.76
N ARG A 31 -15.30 4.99 -10.44
CA ARG A 31 -15.12 5.61 -9.11
C ARG A 31 -16.15 6.70 -8.82
N ILE A 32 -16.57 7.42 -9.85
CA ILE A 32 -17.56 8.50 -9.77
C ILE A 32 -18.62 8.25 -10.84
N GLN A 33 -19.85 8.05 -10.42
CA GLN A 33 -20.97 8.08 -11.36
C GLN A 33 -21.25 9.52 -11.75
N SER A 34 -21.25 9.78 -13.05
CA SER A 34 -21.73 11.07 -13.54
C SER A 34 -23.24 11.18 -13.26
N LEU A 35 -23.64 12.16 -12.47
CA LEU A 35 -25.05 12.46 -12.20
C LEU A 35 -25.80 12.91 -13.47
N ARG A 36 -25.07 13.34 -14.51
CA ARG A 36 -25.63 13.90 -15.75
C ARG A 36 -25.70 12.91 -16.90
N GLU A 37 -24.76 11.96 -16.96
CA GLU A 37 -24.70 10.99 -18.05
C GLU A 37 -24.14 9.64 -17.54
N PRO A 38 -24.86 8.53 -17.72
CA PRO A 38 -24.33 7.21 -17.42
C PRO A 38 -23.05 6.91 -18.21
N ILE A 39 -22.07 6.28 -17.57
CA ILE A 39 -20.75 5.94 -18.18
C ILE A 39 -20.92 5.18 -19.51
N ALA A 40 -21.87 4.26 -19.58
CA ALA A 40 -22.15 3.49 -20.79
C ALA A 40 -22.50 4.39 -21.98
N LYS A 41 -23.40 5.38 -21.78
CA LYS A 41 -23.78 6.36 -22.81
C LYS A 41 -22.61 7.25 -23.21
N ARG A 42 -21.79 7.66 -22.24
CA ARG A 42 -20.60 8.47 -22.52
C ARG A 42 -19.58 7.70 -23.36
N ARG A 43 -19.31 6.43 -23.03
CA ARG A 43 -18.40 5.57 -23.81
C ARG A 43 -18.88 5.36 -25.23
N GLU A 44 -20.18 5.14 -25.39
CA GLU A 44 -20.82 5.01 -26.71
C GLU A 44 -20.66 6.30 -27.52
N ARG A 45 -20.95 7.46 -26.93
CA ARG A 45 -20.80 8.76 -27.56
C ARG A 45 -19.35 9.11 -27.93
N GLU A 46 -18.40 8.78 -27.07
CA GLU A 46 -16.97 9.09 -27.27
C GLU A 46 -16.26 8.03 -28.11
N ALA A 47 -16.94 6.95 -28.47
CA ALA A 47 -16.38 5.76 -29.14
C ALA A 47 -15.13 5.21 -28.44
N LYS A 48 -15.07 5.36 -27.12
CA LYS A 48 -13.94 4.93 -26.28
C LYS A 48 -14.32 3.67 -25.53
N ASN A 49 -13.69 2.57 -25.89
CA ASN A 49 -13.77 1.32 -25.15
C ASN A 49 -12.62 1.27 -24.14
N PHE A 50 -12.87 1.77 -22.92
CA PHE A 50 -11.95 1.56 -21.82
C PHE A 50 -12.20 0.15 -21.23
N ASP A 51 -11.24 -0.75 -21.47
CA ASP A 51 -11.34 -2.10 -20.93
C ASP A 51 -10.90 -2.13 -19.44
N THR A 52 -11.90 -2.15 -18.56
CA THR A 52 -11.65 -2.25 -17.12
C THR A 52 -11.08 -3.59 -16.69
N LYS A 53 -11.07 -4.62 -17.56
CA LYS A 53 -10.47 -5.94 -17.28
C LYS A 53 -8.99 -5.99 -17.65
N HIS A 54 -8.50 -5.00 -18.38
CA HIS A 54 -7.08 -4.93 -18.71
C HIS A 54 -6.22 -4.90 -17.43
N PRO A 55 -5.11 -5.65 -17.34
CA PRO A 55 -4.27 -5.72 -16.13
C PRO A 55 -3.87 -4.36 -15.56
N LEU A 56 -3.50 -3.40 -16.41
CA LEU A 56 -3.19 -2.04 -15.98
C LEU A 56 -4.40 -1.35 -15.34
N ALA A 57 -5.59 -1.48 -15.91
CA ALA A 57 -6.81 -0.91 -15.34
C ALA A 57 -7.11 -1.51 -13.96
N GLN A 58 -6.93 -2.82 -13.81
CA GLN A 58 -7.09 -3.51 -12.53
C GLN A 58 -6.02 -3.07 -11.51
N ALA A 59 -4.76 -2.89 -11.92
CA ALA A 59 -3.71 -2.36 -11.07
C ALA A 59 -4.03 -0.93 -10.58
N ILE A 60 -4.55 -0.07 -11.45
CA ILE A 60 -4.99 1.29 -11.09
C ILE A 60 -6.15 1.23 -10.09
N ILE A 61 -7.17 0.40 -10.33
CA ILE A 61 -8.34 0.25 -9.46
C ILE A 61 -7.90 -0.29 -8.08
N LYS A 62 -7.02 -1.29 -8.06
CA LYS A 62 -6.45 -1.85 -6.83
C LYS A 62 -5.60 -0.80 -6.10
N GLY A 63 -4.69 -0.14 -6.81
CA GLY A 63 -3.81 0.89 -6.26
C GLY A 63 -4.59 2.03 -5.62
N TRP A 64 -5.69 2.46 -6.23
CA TRP A 64 -6.55 3.49 -5.64
C TRP A 64 -7.20 3.07 -4.31
N LYS A 65 -7.40 1.77 -4.09
CA LYS A 65 -8.00 1.23 -2.86
C LYS A 65 -6.95 0.89 -1.79
N THR A 66 -5.67 0.92 -2.16
CA THR A 66 -4.55 0.56 -1.27
C THR A 66 -4.10 1.79 -0.48
N GLY A 67 -3.68 1.57 0.77
CA GLY A 67 -3.21 2.60 1.67
C GLY A 67 -4.26 3.12 2.64
N PRO A 68 -3.84 3.87 3.67
CA PRO A 68 -4.68 4.26 4.79
C PRO A 68 -5.77 5.27 4.43
N LYS A 69 -5.58 6.04 3.37
CA LYS A 69 -6.52 7.09 2.96
C LYS A 69 -7.24 6.69 1.68
N LYS A 70 -8.52 6.41 1.81
CA LYS A 70 -9.41 6.04 0.71
C LYS A 70 -10.13 7.29 0.18
N GLY A 71 -10.25 7.41 -1.14
CA GLY A 71 -11.20 8.34 -1.74
C GLY A 71 -10.67 9.70 -2.17
N SER A 72 -9.37 9.88 -2.40
CA SER A 72 -8.91 11.06 -3.14
C SER A 72 -9.51 11.10 -4.55
N PRO A 73 -10.03 12.25 -5.01
CA PRO A 73 -10.53 12.38 -6.37
C PRO A 73 -9.43 12.31 -7.42
N VAL A 74 -8.19 12.59 -7.04
CA VAL A 74 -7.01 12.57 -7.92
C VAL A 74 -5.87 11.93 -7.16
N ASP A 75 -5.33 10.85 -7.71
CA ASP A 75 -4.16 10.16 -7.18
C ASP A 75 -3.09 10.08 -8.26
N CYS A 76 -1.83 10.17 -7.85
CA CYS A 76 -0.70 9.76 -8.66
C CYS A 76 -0.34 8.33 -8.25
N LEU A 77 -0.34 7.42 -9.22
CA LEU A 77 0.04 6.03 -9.02
C LEU A 77 1.28 5.74 -9.86
N VAL A 78 2.28 5.13 -9.26
CA VAL A 78 3.42 4.55 -9.95
C VAL A 78 3.21 3.04 -9.99
N ILE A 79 3.22 2.48 -11.20
CA ILE A 79 2.92 1.07 -11.47
C ILE A 79 4.07 0.48 -12.28
N SER A 80 4.56 -0.69 -11.89
CA SER A 80 5.64 -1.40 -12.59
C SER A 80 5.19 -1.94 -13.95
N SER A 81 6.14 -2.37 -14.78
CA SER A 81 5.85 -3.09 -16.02
C SER A 81 5.13 -4.42 -15.83
N ALA A 82 5.20 -5.00 -14.62
CA ALA A 82 4.44 -6.18 -14.21
C ALA A 82 3.05 -5.84 -13.64
N PHE A 83 2.61 -4.58 -13.75
CA PHE A 83 1.35 -4.05 -13.21
C PHE A 83 1.23 -4.07 -11.68
N GLU A 84 2.36 -3.96 -10.99
CA GLU A 84 2.40 -3.87 -9.53
C GLU A 84 2.45 -2.40 -9.09
N LEU A 85 1.75 -2.09 -7.99
CA LEU A 85 1.78 -0.74 -7.42
C LEU A 85 3.11 -0.50 -6.71
N MET A 86 3.87 0.46 -7.19
CA MET A 86 5.16 0.88 -6.62
C MET A 86 5.05 2.14 -5.77
N GLY A 87 4.06 2.97 -6.03
CA GLY A 87 3.87 4.22 -5.31
C GLY A 87 2.48 4.81 -5.48
N ARG A 88 1.98 5.49 -4.44
CA ARG A 88 0.73 6.25 -4.47
C ARG A 88 0.87 7.56 -3.72
N GLN A 89 0.57 8.67 -4.36
CA GLN A 89 0.49 9.99 -3.74
C GLN A 89 -0.88 10.59 -3.97
N LEU A 90 -1.55 10.89 -2.88
CA LEU A 90 -2.82 11.60 -2.88
C LEU A 90 -2.55 13.08 -3.16
N VAL A 91 -3.10 13.59 -4.25
CA VAL A 91 -2.83 14.98 -4.67
C VAL A 91 -3.31 16.01 -3.65
N ASN A 92 -4.42 15.73 -2.97
CA ASN A 92 -4.96 16.63 -1.95
C ASN A 92 -4.06 16.76 -0.70
N GLU A 93 -3.12 15.83 -0.50
CA GLU A 93 -2.24 15.78 0.66
C GLU A 93 -0.80 16.16 0.33
N LEU A 94 -0.52 16.39 -0.94
CA LEU A 94 0.82 16.70 -1.41
C LEU A 94 1.44 17.93 -0.71
N SER A 95 0.64 18.94 -0.41
CA SER A 95 1.08 20.14 0.32
C SER A 95 1.40 19.81 1.77
N ASP A 96 0.46 19.18 2.48
CA ASP A 96 0.62 18.85 3.89
C ASP A 96 1.79 17.88 4.12
N ASP A 97 1.96 16.92 3.20
CA ASP A 97 3.04 15.93 3.30
C ASP A 97 4.41 16.57 2.97
N SER A 98 4.46 17.54 2.05
CA SER A 98 5.68 18.29 1.77
C SER A 98 6.09 19.17 2.95
N GLU A 99 5.14 19.84 3.60
CA GLU A 99 5.37 20.66 4.79
C GLU A 99 5.92 19.84 5.97
N LYS A 100 5.36 18.63 6.21
CA LYS A 100 5.87 17.71 7.24
C LYS A 100 7.32 17.28 7.03
N LYS A 101 7.77 17.27 5.77
CA LYS A 101 9.13 16.90 5.38
C LYS A 101 10.06 18.12 5.23
N GLU A 102 9.56 19.32 5.47
CA GLU A 102 10.29 20.59 5.27
C GLU A 102 10.85 20.72 3.84
N LEU A 103 10.10 20.23 2.85
CA LEU A 103 10.45 20.28 1.43
C LEU A 103 9.47 21.16 0.66
N SER A 104 9.90 21.71 -0.46
CA SER A 104 8.95 22.28 -1.43
C SER A 104 8.07 21.16 -2.01
N ILE A 105 6.87 21.48 -2.47
CA ILE A 105 5.94 20.50 -3.08
C ILE A 105 6.62 19.75 -4.23
N SER A 106 7.42 20.43 -5.02
CA SER A 106 8.10 19.84 -6.18
C SER A 106 9.25 18.92 -5.76
N GLU A 107 10.02 19.28 -4.76
CA GLU A 107 11.09 18.42 -4.21
C GLU A 107 10.49 17.18 -3.56
N TYR A 108 9.42 17.35 -2.80
CA TYR A 108 8.71 16.22 -2.22
C TYR A 108 8.16 15.29 -3.29
N TYR A 109 7.51 15.82 -4.34
CA TYR A 109 6.96 15.02 -5.43
C TYR A 109 8.05 14.28 -6.22
N LEU A 110 9.19 14.94 -6.47
CA LEU A 110 10.34 14.28 -7.11
C LEU A 110 10.93 13.16 -6.23
N THR A 111 10.99 13.38 -4.91
CA THR A 111 11.43 12.37 -3.95
C THR A 111 10.48 11.19 -3.96
N PHE A 112 9.17 11.43 -3.92
CA PHE A 112 8.14 10.40 -4.06
C PHE A 112 8.33 9.55 -5.33
N LEU A 113 8.55 10.18 -6.49
CA LEU A 113 8.77 9.45 -7.74
C LEU A 113 10.04 8.59 -7.71
N LYS A 114 11.12 9.12 -7.14
CA LYS A 114 12.39 8.39 -6.99
C LYS A 114 12.27 7.22 -6.03
N GLU A 115 11.61 7.41 -4.90
CA GLU A 115 11.37 6.36 -3.92
C GLU A 115 10.44 5.27 -4.48
N ALA A 116 9.39 5.65 -5.20
CA ALA A 116 8.52 4.71 -5.88
C ALA A 116 9.28 3.88 -6.93
N LEU A 117 10.11 4.54 -7.76
CA LEU A 117 10.92 3.85 -8.77
C LEU A 117 11.94 2.90 -8.15
N ALA A 118 12.50 3.26 -6.99
CA ALA A 118 13.38 2.41 -6.21
C ALA A 118 12.66 1.32 -5.38
N GLY A 119 11.33 1.25 -5.46
CA GLY A 119 10.52 0.32 -4.66
C GLY A 119 10.49 0.65 -3.16
N LYS A 120 10.80 1.89 -2.77
CA LYS A 120 10.96 2.31 -1.37
C LYS A 120 9.88 3.26 -0.87
N GLN A 121 8.73 3.30 -1.48
CA GLN A 121 7.67 4.23 -1.07
C GLN A 121 7.15 3.93 0.35
N PRO A 122 7.39 4.82 1.33
CA PRO A 122 6.80 4.67 2.65
C PRO A 122 5.26 4.77 2.60
N GLY A 123 4.58 3.99 3.39
CA GLY A 123 3.12 4.06 3.56
C GLY A 123 2.28 3.31 2.53
N LEU A 124 2.88 2.71 1.49
CA LEU A 124 2.21 1.72 0.65
C LEU A 124 2.46 0.29 1.09
N GLY A 125 3.25 0.14 2.15
CA GLY A 125 3.60 -1.16 2.66
C GLY A 125 4.56 -1.96 1.78
N ASN A 126 5.12 -1.36 0.73
CA ASN A 126 6.11 -2.04 -0.10
C ASN A 126 7.49 -1.88 0.56
N LEU A 127 7.86 -2.84 1.37
CA LEU A 127 9.21 -2.96 1.91
C LEU A 127 9.99 -3.93 1.04
N VAL A 128 11.01 -3.43 0.36
CA VAL A 128 11.89 -4.24 -0.49
C VAL A 128 13.14 -4.61 0.28
N PHE A 129 13.38 -5.90 0.45
CA PHE A 129 14.52 -6.44 1.18
C PHE A 129 15.52 -7.05 0.20
N THR A 130 16.77 -6.76 0.43
CA THR A 130 17.91 -7.36 -0.30
C THR A 130 18.95 -7.86 0.71
N PRO A 131 19.89 -8.73 0.30
CA PRO A 131 20.99 -9.14 1.17
C PRO A 131 21.79 -7.96 1.75
N GLU A 132 21.91 -6.84 1.01
CA GLU A 132 22.60 -5.61 1.44
C GLU A 132 21.74 -4.76 2.39
N HIS A 133 20.41 -4.88 2.25
CA HIS A 133 19.42 -4.16 3.06
C HIS A 133 18.39 -5.13 3.68
N PRO A 134 18.83 -6.02 4.59
CA PRO A 134 17.99 -7.11 5.09
C PRO A 134 17.02 -6.69 6.19
N SER A 135 17.02 -5.43 6.64
CA SER A 135 16.14 -4.98 7.73
C SER A 135 15.57 -3.61 7.44
N GLN A 136 14.26 -3.48 7.66
CA GLN A 136 13.51 -2.23 7.54
C GLN A 136 12.45 -2.15 8.64
N ALA A 137 11.90 -0.94 8.87
CA ALA A 137 10.81 -0.76 9.81
C ALA A 137 9.70 0.08 9.19
N VAL A 138 8.47 -0.24 9.58
CA VAL A 138 7.27 0.54 9.25
C VAL A 138 6.59 0.97 10.55
N LEU A 139 6.04 2.18 10.54
CA LEU A 139 5.14 2.70 11.57
C LEU A 139 3.80 2.99 10.88
N ASP A 140 2.74 2.35 11.35
CA ASP A 140 1.40 2.51 10.80
C ASP A 140 0.35 2.39 11.91
N THR A 141 -0.93 2.41 11.56
CA THR A 141 -2.05 2.28 12.48
C THR A 141 -2.95 1.13 12.06
N PHE A 142 -3.63 0.54 13.02
CA PHE A 142 -4.74 -0.37 12.79
C PHE A 142 -5.99 0.12 13.52
N GLN A 143 -7.14 -0.36 13.09
CA GLN A 143 -8.41 -0.07 13.73
C GLN A 143 -9.18 -1.35 14.03
N THR A 144 -10.04 -1.28 15.04
CA THR A 144 -10.97 -2.38 15.35
C THR A 144 -12.03 -2.52 14.26
N PRO A 145 -12.53 -3.75 13.99
CA PRO A 145 -13.64 -3.96 13.07
C PRO A 145 -14.87 -3.13 13.43
N ILE A 146 -15.46 -2.50 12.43
CA ILE A 146 -16.69 -1.71 12.60
C ILE A 146 -17.85 -2.41 11.92
N GLY A 147 -18.93 -2.69 12.66
CA GLY A 147 -20.12 -3.30 12.09
C GLY A 147 -19.88 -4.65 11.41
N GLY A 148 -18.91 -5.42 11.91
CA GLY A 148 -18.51 -6.71 11.33
C GLY A 148 -17.63 -6.58 10.07
N ARG A 149 -17.23 -5.38 9.70
CA ARG A 149 -16.33 -5.15 8.56
C ARG A 149 -14.88 -5.09 9.04
N HIS A 150 -14.05 -5.96 8.47
CA HIS A 150 -12.61 -6.02 8.70
C HIS A 150 -11.90 -5.11 7.70
N ASP A 151 -11.22 -4.09 8.19
CA ASP A 151 -10.42 -3.17 7.38
C ASP A 151 -8.95 -3.28 7.80
N TYR A 152 -8.24 -4.21 7.18
CA TYR A 152 -6.85 -4.50 7.49
C TYR A 152 -5.94 -3.39 6.98
N THR A 153 -4.98 -2.98 7.81
CA THR A 153 -3.78 -2.27 7.34
C THR A 153 -2.82 -3.30 6.77
N ILE A 154 -2.40 -3.12 5.52
CA ILE A 154 -1.62 -4.12 4.80
C ILE A 154 -0.24 -3.55 4.48
N VAL A 155 0.81 -4.23 4.95
CA VAL A 155 2.21 -3.98 4.61
C VAL A 155 2.67 -5.06 3.63
N ILE A 156 3.12 -4.66 2.44
CA ILE A 156 3.68 -5.59 1.45
C ILE A 156 5.18 -5.72 1.69
N ILE A 157 5.65 -6.95 1.77
CA ILE A 157 7.03 -7.34 2.07
C ILE A 157 7.57 -8.05 0.83
N ASP A 158 8.50 -7.41 0.15
CA ASP A 158 9.17 -7.96 -1.03
C ASP A 158 10.52 -8.54 -0.64
N VAL A 159 10.65 -9.86 -0.68
CA VAL A 159 11.89 -10.59 -0.44
C VAL A 159 12.35 -11.34 -1.70
N SER A 160 11.93 -10.88 -2.89
CA SER A 160 12.24 -11.53 -4.17
C SER A 160 13.74 -11.64 -4.46
N ALA A 161 14.56 -10.75 -3.88
CA ALA A 161 16.01 -10.81 -4.02
C ALA A 161 16.70 -11.98 -3.28
N PHE A 162 15.98 -12.70 -2.41
CA PHE A 162 16.49 -13.87 -1.69
C PHE A 162 16.19 -15.16 -2.45
N GLU A 163 16.87 -15.39 -3.56
CA GLU A 163 16.61 -16.48 -4.49
C GLU A 163 16.62 -17.88 -3.84
N LYS A 164 17.49 -18.09 -2.84
CA LYS A 164 17.58 -19.35 -2.09
C LYS A 164 16.65 -19.40 -0.87
N GLY A 165 15.80 -18.39 -0.70
CA GLY A 165 14.95 -18.27 0.48
C GLY A 165 15.65 -17.69 1.69
N GLY A 166 15.05 -17.87 2.86
CA GLY A 166 15.52 -17.31 4.12
C GLY A 166 14.53 -17.43 5.27
N THR A 167 14.78 -16.69 6.31
CA THR A 167 13.89 -16.55 7.47
C THR A 167 13.47 -15.10 7.61
N LEU A 168 12.17 -14.86 7.50
CA LEU A 168 11.54 -13.57 7.74
C LEU A 168 11.16 -13.47 9.22
N THR A 169 11.61 -12.41 9.89
CA THR A 169 11.21 -12.08 11.26
C THR A 169 10.56 -10.71 11.28
N VAL A 170 9.41 -10.59 11.95
CA VAL A 170 8.68 -9.36 12.16
C VAL A 170 8.56 -9.13 13.66
N ASP A 171 9.32 -8.18 14.19
CA ASP A 171 9.19 -7.71 15.56
C ASP A 171 8.17 -6.57 15.60
N ILE A 172 7.14 -6.71 16.41
CA ILE A 172 5.98 -5.82 16.47
C ILE A 172 5.96 -5.13 17.83
N GLU A 173 5.82 -3.82 17.83
CA GLU A 173 5.58 -3.00 19.02
C GLU A 173 4.21 -2.34 18.85
N VAL A 174 3.27 -2.58 19.74
CA VAL A 174 1.93 -1.96 19.74
C VAL A 174 1.96 -0.69 20.59
N GLY A 175 1.36 0.38 20.08
CA GLY A 175 1.24 1.64 20.81
C GLY A 175 0.38 1.52 22.07
N ARG A 176 0.48 2.50 22.97
CA ARG A 176 -0.29 2.57 24.22
C ARG A 176 -1.67 3.22 24.05
N GLY A 177 -2.26 3.09 22.88
CA GLY A 177 -3.63 3.56 22.59
C GLY A 177 -4.67 2.54 23.03
N ASP A 178 -5.93 2.81 22.67
CA ASP A 178 -7.05 1.92 22.96
C ASP A 178 -7.16 0.86 21.85
N GLY A 179 -6.88 -0.37 22.18
CA GLY A 179 -7.04 -1.53 21.30
C GLY A 179 -5.79 -2.36 21.12
N ASP A 180 -5.99 -3.66 21.22
CA ASP A 180 -4.98 -4.68 20.97
C ASP A 180 -4.85 -4.94 19.48
N GLY A 181 -3.69 -5.41 19.04
CA GLY A 181 -3.39 -5.69 17.63
C GLY A 181 -3.30 -7.17 17.32
N THR A 182 -3.89 -7.59 16.22
CA THR A 182 -3.65 -8.90 15.63
C THR A 182 -2.98 -8.73 14.27
N PHE A 183 -1.91 -9.46 14.07
CA PHE A 183 -1.03 -9.35 12.92
C PHE A 183 -0.95 -10.70 12.21
N TYR A 184 -1.21 -10.71 10.92
CA TYR A 184 -1.27 -11.92 10.10
C TYR A 184 -0.27 -11.84 8.96
N LEU A 185 0.57 -12.84 8.84
CA LEU A 185 1.47 -13.01 7.69
C LEU A 185 0.84 -13.99 6.71
N VAL A 186 0.71 -13.56 5.46
CA VAL A 186 0.14 -14.36 4.37
C VAL A 186 1.00 -14.23 3.11
N ASN A 187 0.78 -15.11 2.12
CA ASN A 187 1.42 -14.98 0.81
C ASN A 187 0.98 -13.70 0.08
N GLY A 188 1.82 -13.19 -0.80
CA GLY A 188 1.57 -11.94 -1.52
C GLY A 188 0.33 -11.92 -2.41
N ASP A 189 -0.13 -13.07 -2.88
CA ASP A 189 -1.35 -13.25 -3.68
C ASP A 189 -2.64 -13.39 -2.84
N THR A 190 -2.51 -13.62 -1.53
CA THR A 190 -3.66 -13.78 -0.64
C THR A 190 -4.43 -12.46 -0.50
N GLU A 191 -5.75 -12.52 -0.64
CA GLU A 191 -6.66 -11.40 -0.39
C GLU A 191 -7.13 -11.42 1.07
N PHE A 192 -7.12 -10.24 1.72
CA PHE A 192 -7.67 -10.08 3.06
C PHE A 192 -9.20 -9.96 2.99
N PRO A 193 -9.95 -10.85 3.66
CA PRO A 193 -11.40 -10.81 3.64
C PRO A 193 -11.94 -9.59 4.41
N THR A 194 -13.01 -8.98 3.90
CA THR A 194 -13.60 -7.77 4.50
C THR A 194 -14.66 -8.06 5.56
N THR A 195 -15.10 -9.30 5.69
CA THR A 195 -16.25 -9.67 6.58
C THR A 195 -15.98 -10.91 7.43
N ALA A 196 -14.79 -11.48 7.34
CA ALA A 196 -14.43 -12.69 8.08
C ALA A 196 -12.94 -12.64 8.48
N GLY A 197 -12.52 -13.53 9.36
CA GLY A 197 -11.10 -13.77 9.62
C GLY A 197 -10.40 -14.44 8.43
N ILE A 198 -9.07 -14.39 8.43
CA ILE A 198 -8.25 -15.05 7.39
C ILE A 198 -8.41 -16.56 7.52
N PRO A 199 -8.72 -17.29 6.42
CA PRO A 199 -8.79 -18.74 6.45
C PRO A 199 -7.46 -19.35 6.91
N GLN A 200 -7.51 -20.36 7.77
CA GLN A 200 -6.31 -21.03 8.31
C GLN A 200 -5.36 -21.55 7.23
N LYS A 201 -5.89 -21.98 6.08
CA LYS A 201 -5.08 -22.47 4.93
C LYS A 201 -4.24 -21.38 4.26
N ASP A 202 -4.62 -20.12 4.40
CA ASP A 202 -3.96 -18.97 3.77
C ASP A 202 -3.01 -18.26 4.73
N LEU A 203 -3.01 -18.68 6.00
CA LEU A 203 -2.24 -18.11 7.09
C LEU A 203 -0.87 -18.80 7.21
N LEU A 204 0.20 -18.04 7.06
CA LEU A 204 1.57 -18.53 7.25
C LEU A 204 2.00 -18.47 8.73
N ALA A 205 1.74 -17.33 9.36
CA ALA A 205 1.99 -17.11 10.78
C ALA A 205 1.15 -15.93 11.29
N TRP A 206 1.04 -15.79 12.60
CA TRP A 206 0.32 -14.67 13.21
C TRP A 206 0.85 -14.36 14.60
N ALA A 207 0.60 -13.14 15.07
CA ALA A 207 0.84 -12.72 16.43
C ALA A 207 -0.32 -11.85 16.90
N TRP A 208 -0.59 -11.92 18.21
CA TRP A 208 -1.47 -11.00 18.91
C TRP A 208 -0.65 -10.27 19.97
N SER A 209 -0.91 -8.99 20.17
CA SER A 209 -0.22 -8.16 21.15
C SER A 209 -1.19 -7.18 21.80
N GLU A 210 -1.15 -7.12 23.11
CA GLU A 210 -1.89 -6.11 23.87
C GLU A 210 -1.33 -4.71 23.61
N SER A 211 -2.14 -3.71 23.93
CA SER A 211 -1.72 -2.31 23.90
C SER A 211 -0.50 -2.08 24.78
N GLY A 212 0.55 -1.52 24.21
CA GLY A 212 1.84 -1.26 24.86
C GLY A 212 2.79 -2.45 24.93
N GLU A 213 2.41 -3.62 24.39
CA GLU A 213 3.20 -4.84 24.39
C GLU A 213 3.87 -5.11 23.04
N THR A 214 4.68 -6.16 23.01
CA THR A 214 5.41 -6.59 21.81
C THR A 214 4.98 -7.98 21.37
N GLY A 215 5.01 -8.21 20.04
CA GLY A 215 4.79 -9.51 19.42
C GLY A 215 5.87 -9.83 18.42
N GLN A 216 5.97 -11.09 18.02
CA GLN A 216 6.90 -11.52 16.98
C GLN A 216 6.25 -12.56 16.06
N ILE A 217 6.54 -12.43 14.78
CA ILE A 217 6.22 -13.42 13.75
C ILE A 217 7.54 -13.88 13.13
N THR A 218 7.71 -15.19 12.96
CA THR A 218 8.85 -15.77 12.24
C THR A 218 8.32 -16.75 11.20
N HIS A 219 8.83 -16.66 9.97
CA HIS A 219 8.45 -17.54 8.87
C HIS A 219 9.66 -17.87 7.99
N ARG A 220 9.87 -19.17 7.73
CA ARG A 220 10.88 -19.63 6.80
C ARG A 220 10.29 -19.80 5.41
N PHE A 221 11.02 -19.34 4.40
CA PHE A 221 10.64 -19.46 2.99
C PHE A 221 11.79 -20.02 2.15
N ASP A 222 11.45 -20.78 1.13
CA ASP A 222 12.43 -21.53 0.31
C ASP A 222 12.93 -20.78 -0.93
N ARG A 223 12.24 -19.72 -1.30
CA ARG A 223 12.61 -18.84 -2.44
C ARG A 223 12.05 -17.45 -2.24
N GLY A 224 12.70 -16.47 -2.89
CA GLY A 224 12.24 -15.10 -2.89
C GLY A 224 10.83 -14.94 -3.47
N GLN A 225 9.98 -14.19 -2.77
CA GLN A 225 8.58 -13.94 -3.11
C GLN A 225 8.05 -12.68 -2.41
N PHE A 226 6.77 -12.44 -2.53
CA PHE A 226 6.08 -11.41 -1.80
C PHE A 226 5.28 -12.01 -0.64
N PHE A 227 5.27 -11.30 0.48
CA PHE A 227 4.39 -11.54 1.61
C PHE A 227 3.54 -10.31 1.89
N LYS A 228 2.46 -10.49 2.63
CA LYS A 228 1.68 -9.41 3.21
C LYS A 228 1.57 -9.59 4.72
N LEU A 229 1.85 -8.52 5.45
CA LEU A 229 1.52 -8.40 6.87
C LEU A 229 0.23 -7.60 6.97
N GLY A 230 -0.84 -8.20 7.45
CA GLY A 230 -2.10 -7.54 7.71
C GLY A 230 -2.25 -7.25 9.19
N ALA A 231 -2.51 -6.01 9.57
CA ALA A 231 -2.78 -5.61 10.94
C ALA A 231 -4.25 -5.22 11.11
N ILE A 232 -4.88 -5.68 12.18
CA ILE A 232 -6.25 -5.34 12.53
C ILE A 232 -6.37 -5.25 14.06
N GLY A 233 -7.18 -4.31 14.55
CA GLY A 233 -7.43 -4.18 15.98
C GLY A 233 -8.42 -5.21 16.49
N TYR A 234 -8.27 -5.54 17.75
CA TYR A 234 -9.25 -6.28 18.52
C TYR A 234 -9.66 -5.45 19.74
N SER A 235 -10.95 -5.31 19.96
CA SER A 235 -11.50 -4.67 21.16
C SER A 235 -12.72 -5.46 21.64
N ASN A 236 -12.82 -5.63 22.94
CA ASN A 236 -14.01 -6.17 23.58
C ASN A 236 -15.11 -5.11 23.77
N GLU A 237 -14.82 -3.85 23.45
CA GLU A 237 -15.72 -2.72 23.59
C GLU A 237 -16.43 -2.41 22.25
N ALA A 238 -17.64 -1.88 22.36
CA ALA A 238 -18.49 -1.58 21.19
C ALA A 238 -18.01 -0.34 20.39
N GLU A 239 -17.01 0.37 20.87
CA GLU A 239 -16.50 1.59 20.27
C GLU A 239 -15.28 1.31 19.36
N THR A 240 -15.19 2.08 18.29
CA THR A 240 -14.06 2.02 17.36
C THR A 240 -12.81 2.54 18.05
N SER A 241 -11.80 1.71 18.15
CA SER A 241 -10.48 2.13 18.61
C SER A 241 -9.46 2.08 17.47
N VAL A 242 -8.51 3.00 17.51
CA VAL A 242 -7.37 3.07 16.60
C VAL A 242 -6.11 3.07 17.45
N ASN A 243 -5.16 2.21 17.08
CA ASN A 243 -3.87 2.21 17.73
C ASN A 243 -2.74 2.17 16.70
N ALA A 244 -1.56 2.62 17.09
CA ALA A 244 -0.37 2.57 16.25
C ALA A 244 0.38 1.26 16.47
N PHE A 245 1.13 0.83 15.46
CA PHE A 245 2.11 -0.22 15.61
C PHE A 245 3.39 0.14 14.86
N LYS A 246 4.51 -0.38 15.35
CA LYS A 246 5.77 -0.39 14.66
C LYS A 246 6.14 -1.85 14.38
N ALA A 247 6.40 -2.17 13.13
CA ALA A 247 6.92 -3.48 12.74
C ALA A 247 8.36 -3.31 12.22
N LYS A 248 9.32 -3.92 12.90
CA LYS A 248 10.69 -4.08 12.40
C LYS A 248 10.78 -5.44 11.72
N ILE A 249 11.05 -5.41 10.44
CA ILE A 249 11.09 -6.61 9.60
C ILE A 249 12.54 -6.87 9.22
N SER A 250 12.97 -8.11 9.35
CA SER A 250 14.32 -8.55 8.97
C SER A 250 14.27 -9.89 8.24
N VAL A 251 15.24 -10.09 7.36
CA VAL A 251 15.40 -11.31 6.57
C VAL A 251 16.81 -11.83 6.76
N GLU A 252 16.93 -13.09 7.24
CA GLU A 252 18.18 -13.83 7.25
C GLU A 252 18.20 -14.74 6.02
N PRO A 253 19.18 -14.60 5.11
CA PRO A 253 19.31 -15.48 3.95
C PRO A 253 19.46 -16.95 4.38
N ALA A 254 18.95 -17.88 3.56
CA ALA A 254 19.34 -19.28 3.68
C ALA A 254 20.80 -19.47 3.17
N ASP A 255 21.52 -20.39 3.77
CA ASP A 255 22.91 -20.75 3.43
C ASP A 255 23.07 -21.32 2.01
#